data_bb2d0e7103eb77b7a318e6920b3d0b13
#
_entry.id   bb2d0e7103eb77b7a318e6920b3d0b13
#
_cell.length_a   1.000
_cell.length_b   1.000
_cell.length_c   1.000
_cell.angle_alpha   90.00
_cell.angle_beta   90.00
_cell.angle_gamma   90.00
#
_symmetry.space_group_name_H-M   'P 1'
#
loop_
_entity.id
_entity.type
_entity.pdbx_description
1 polymer ?
#
loop_
_entity_poly.entity_id
_entity_poly.type
_entity_poly.pdbx_seq_one_letter_code
_entity_poly.pdbx_strand_id
1 'polypeptide(L)'
;MHSDSTRVRVWDLPTRLFHVFLILCLAGLITTGQMGGDDWMVWHFYLGYATFSLVLFRIVWGFCGGYWSRFAHFLPTPSLVKGYWLALRLGQHPRFVSHNPLGALSVLSMLVLLLAQVFSGLMADDEVSVSGPWSSWVPNQWVEWASEYHTEVGQFLLIGLVALHIVSVLVHRFAKNDDLISPMKHGDKALPANTQASADTWRTRCLALLIWLACAFAVYLCVRLSPL
;
A
#
# COMPACT_ATOMS: atom_id res chain seq x y z
N MET A 1 25.67 -26.96 13.10
CA MET A 1 25.40 -25.76 13.90
C MET A 1 23.95 -25.41 13.75
N HIS A 2 23.09 -25.77 14.72
CA HIS A 2 21.72 -25.22 14.78
C HIS A 2 21.84 -23.74 15.11
N SER A 3 21.60 -22.86 14.15
CA SER A 3 21.44 -21.45 14.47
C SER A 3 20.17 -21.34 15.30
N ASP A 4 20.28 -20.93 16.57
CA ASP A 4 19.13 -20.63 17.42
C ASP A 4 18.28 -19.57 16.73
N SER A 5 17.17 -19.99 16.13
CA SER A 5 16.21 -19.05 15.56
C SER A 5 15.35 -18.48 16.68
N THR A 6 15.29 -17.19 16.77
CA THR A 6 14.43 -16.47 17.72
C THR A 6 13.30 -15.73 17.01
N ARG A 7 12.24 -15.37 17.75
CA ARG A 7 11.19 -14.52 17.21
C ARG A 7 11.67 -13.08 17.18
N VAL A 8 11.84 -12.53 15.98
CA VAL A 8 12.27 -11.15 15.75
C VAL A 8 11.11 -10.33 15.20
N ARG A 9 10.84 -9.16 15.78
CA ARG A 9 9.84 -8.22 15.29
C ARG A 9 10.28 -7.65 13.94
N VAL A 10 9.62 -8.06 12.86
CA VAL A 10 9.84 -7.53 11.50
C VAL A 10 8.83 -6.41 11.22
N TRP A 11 7.53 -6.68 11.36
CA TRP A 11 6.49 -5.71 11.08
C TRP A 11 5.95 -5.07 12.36
N ASP A 12 6.14 -3.75 12.47
CA ASP A 12 5.53 -2.96 13.55
C ASP A 12 3.99 -2.92 13.42
N LEU A 13 3.30 -2.67 14.52
CA LEU A 13 1.84 -2.62 14.54
C LEU A 13 1.27 -1.57 13.57
N PRO A 14 1.81 -0.35 13.45
CA PRO A 14 1.33 0.63 12.49
C PRO A 14 1.34 0.14 11.05
N THR A 15 2.40 -0.53 10.60
CA THR A 15 2.49 -1.10 9.24
C THR A 15 1.45 -2.19 9.02
N ARG A 16 1.21 -3.03 10.01
CA ARG A 16 0.20 -4.10 9.93
C ARG A 16 -1.22 -3.55 9.89
N LEU A 17 -1.53 -2.56 10.72
CA LEU A 17 -2.83 -1.88 10.72
C LEU A 17 -3.07 -1.15 9.39
N PHE A 18 -2.07 -0.41 8.91
CA PHE A 18 -2.12 0.19 7.56
C PHE A 18 -2.53 -0.84 6.51
N HIS A 19 -1.88 -2.00 6.49
CA HIS A 19 -2.15 -3.04 5.48
C HIS A 19 -3.58 -3.60 5.60
N VAL A 20 -4.06 -3.87 6.82
CA VAL A 20 -5.43 -4.36 7.04
C VAL A 20 -6.47 -3.31 6.62
N PHE A 21 -6.31 -2.07 7.06
CA PHE A 21 -7.24 -1.00 6.68
C PHE A 21 -7.23 -0.71 5.19
N LEU A 22 -6.05 -0.77 4.54
CA LEU A 22 -5.96 -0.62 3.09
C LEU A 22 -6.73 -1.73 2.35
N ILE A 23 -6.61 -2.99 2.78
CA ILE A 23 -7.39 -4.10 2.20
C ILE A 23 -8.90 -3.83 2.31
N LEU A 24 -9.36 -3.41 3.49
CA LEU A 24 -10.78 -3.12 3.72
C LEU A 24 -11.27 -1.94 2.85
N CYS A 25 -10.48 -0.86 2.79
CA CYS A 25 -10.79 0.28 1.92
C CYS A 25 -10.85 -0.12 0.45
N LEU A 26 -9.87 -0.88 -0.06
CA LEU A 26 -9.85 -1.31 -1.45
C LEU A 26 -11.03 -2.24 -1.80
N ALA A 27 -11.36 -3.18 -0.92
CA ALA A 27 -12.53 -4.03 -1.10
C ALA A 27 -13.82 -3.19 -1.17
N GLY A 28 -13.97 -2.22 -0.28
CA GLY A 28 -15.10 -1.28 -0.28
C GLY A 28 -15.13 -0.40 -1.53
N LEU A 29 -13.99 0.14 -1.97
CA LEU A 29 -13.88 0.98 -3.18
C LEU A 29 -14.26 0.21 -4.44
N ILE A 30 -13.77 -1.02 -4.60
CA ILE A 30 -14.15 -1.86 -5.74
C ILE A 30 -15.65 -2.14 -5.70
N THR A 31 -16.21 -2.49 -4.53
CA THR A 31 -17.64 -2.78 -4.40
C THR A 31 -18.48 -1.55 -4.72
N THR A 32 -18.20 -0.41 -4.09
CA THR A 32 -18.99 0.82 -4.29
C THR A 32 -18.86 1.37 -5.71
N GLY A 33 -17.67 1.31 -6.31
CA GLY A 33 -17.46 1.73 -7.69
C GLY A 33 -18.17 0.85 -8.71
N GLN A 34 -18.32 -0.46 -8.46
CA GLN A 34 -19.07 -1.36 -9.34
C GLN A 34 -20.60 -1.26 -9.17
N MET A 35 -21.06 -0.92 -7.97
CA MET A 35 -22.50 -0.75 -7.72
C MET A 35 -23.03 0.55 -8.31
N GLY A 36 -22.24 1.62 -8.30
CA GLY A 36 -22.65 2.93 -8.82
C GLY A 36 -23.85 3.54 -8.09
N GLY A 37 -24.34 4.65 -8.61
CA GLY A 37 -25.47 5.40 -8.02
C GLY A 37 -25.08 6.25 -6.81
N ASP A 38 -25.88 7.27 -6.54
CA ASP A 38 -25.54 8.35 -5.60
C ASP A 38 -25.22 7.86 -4.18
N ASP A 39 -26.01 6.91 -3.66
CA ASP A 39 -25.81 6.39 -2.30
C ASP A 39 -24.47 5.65 -2.13
N TRP A 40 -24.06 4.85 -3.13
CA TRP A 40 -22.80 4.12 -3.11
C TRP A 40 -21.60 5.02 -3.38
N MET A 41 -21.76 6.05 -4.19
CA MET A 41 -20.70 7.00 -4.51
C MET A 41 -20.31 7.85 -3.29
N VAL A 42 -21.24 8.16 -2.38
CA VAL A 42 -20.91 8.80 -1.09
C VAL A 42 -19.90 7.94 -0.30
N TRP A 43 -20.12 6.63 -0.21
CA TRP A 43 -19.19 5.72 0.45
C TRP A 43 -17.88 5.57 -0.32
N HIS A 44 -17.94 5.57 -1.66
CA HIS A 44 -16.75 5.54 -2.50
C HIS A 44 -15.82 6.71 -2.19
N PHE A 45 -16.35 7.93 -2.10
CA PHE A 45 -15.56 9.10 -1.72
C PHE A 45 -14.95 8.98 -0.32
N TYR A 46 -15.73 8.60 0.70
CA TYR A 46 -15.18 8.44 2.05
C TYR A 46 -14.07 7.39 2.12
N LEU A 47 -14.24 6.27 1.45
CA LEU A 47 -13.22 5.22 1.34
C LEU A 47 -12.01 5.68 0.53
N GLY A 48 -12.21 6.51 -0.51
CA GLY A 48 -11.16 7.15 -1.27
C GLY A 48 -10.31 8.10 -0.41
N TYR A 49 -10.95 8.96 0.39
CA TYR A 49 -10.25 9.86 1.32
C TYR A 49 -9.52 9.09 2.42
N ALA A 50 -10.11 8.02 2.94
CA ALA A 50 -9.45 7.13 3.88
C ALA A 50 -8.21 6.46 3.25
N THR A 51 -8.34 5.95 2.02
CA THR A 51 -7.23 5.37 1.26
C THR A 51 -6.12 6.40 1.02
N PHE A 52 -6.47 7.62 0.64
CA PHE A 52 -5.49 8.70 0.47
C PHE A 52 -4.72 8.96 1.77
N SER A 53 -5.44 9.08 2.89
CA SER A 53 -4.82 9.27 4.21
C SER A 53 -3.88 8.12 4.59
N LEU A 54 -4.28 6.88 4.30
CA LEU A 54 -3.45 5.69 4.55
C LEU A 54 -2.20 5.67 3.66
N VAL A 55 -2.31 6.03 2.39
CA VAL A 55 -1.16 6.06 1.46
C VAL A 55 -0.18 7.16 1.87
N LEU A 56 -0.65 8.36 2.22
CA LEU A 56 0.20 9.43 2.76
C LEU A 56 0.89 8.98 4.05
N PHE A 57 0.14 8.39 4.98
CA PHE A 57 0.71 7.80 6.18
C PHE A 57 1.81 6.79 5.84
N ARG A 58 1.58 5.86 4.90
CA ARG A 58 2.55 4.84 4.52
C ARG A 58 3.84 5.45 3.94
N ILE A 59 3.70 6.51 3.15
CA ILE A 59 4.86 7.23 2.61
C ILE A 59 5.67 7.84 3.74
N VAL A 60 5.05 8.60 4.64
CA VAL A 60 5.75 9.22 5.78
C VAL A 60 6.35 8.14 6.69
N TRP A 61 5.58 7.09 7.01
CA TRP A 61 6.05 5.96 7.82
C TRP A 61 7.18 5.18 7.16
N GLY A 62 7.27 5.22 5.84
CA GLY A 62 8.38 4.68 5.06
C GLY A 62 9.72 5.38 5.29
N PHE A 63 9.72 6.55 5.89
CA PHE A 63 10.97 7.27 6.26
C PHE A 63 11.29 7.19 7.76
N CYS A 64 10.28 7.23 8.63
CA CYS A 64 10.47 7.34 10.09
C CYS A 64 9.97 6.13 10.89
N GLY A 65 9.33 5.14 10.27
CA GLY A 65 8.74 3.97 10.91
C GLY A 65 9.73 2.94 11.46
N GLY A 66 9.22 1.75 11.76
CA GLY A 66 10.03 0.62 12.20
C GLY A 66 11.11 0.25 11.20
N TYR A 67 12.19 -0.38 11.67
CA TYR A 67 13.38 -0.64 10.85
C TYR A 67 13.06 -1.24 9.49
N TRP A 68 12.30 -2.36 9.45
CA TRP A 68 11.95 -3.05 8.22
C TRP A 68 10.80 -2.41 7.43
N SER A 69 10.12 -1.42 8.01
CA SER A 69 9.07 -0.62 7.33
C SER A 69 9.64 0.53 6.51
N ARG A 70 10.92 0.93 6.77
CA ARG A 70 11.57 2.04 6.09
C ARG A 70 12.01 1.65 4.68
N PHE A 71 11.77 2.55 3.73
CA PHE A 71 12.20 2.41 2.34
C PHE A 71 13.70 2.12 2.20
N ALA A 72 14.54 2.77 2.99
CA ALA A 72 16.00 2.58 2.98
C ALA A 72 16.44 1.13 3.25
N HIS A 73 15.60 0.31 3.88
CA HIS A 73 15.97 -1.07 4.26
C HIS A 73 15.38 -2.15 3.35
N PHE A 74 14.50 -1.79 2.43
CA PHE A 74 13.94 -2.78 1.52
C PHE A 74 13.92 -2.35 0.04
N LEU A 75 14.18 -1.08 -0.30
CA LEU A 75 14.27 -0.66 -1.69
C LEU A 75 15.47 -1.34 -2.37
N PRO A 76 15.24 -2.10 -3.45
CA PRO A 76 16.31 -2.82 -4.10
C PRO A 76 17.08 -1.90 -5.06
N THR A 77 18.39 -2.09 -5.11
CA THR A 77 19.20 -1.53 -6.21
C THR A 77 18.96 -2.33 -7.50
N PRO A 78 19.18 -1.74 -8.70
CA PRO A 78 19.06 -2.47 -9.97
C PRO A 78 19.93 -3.73 -10.02
N SER A 79 21.12 -3.68 -9.43
CA SER A 79 22.03 -4.84 -9.34
C SER A 79 21.44 -5.96 -8.48
N LEU A 80 20.79 -5.63 -7.36
CA LEU A 80 20.14 -6.61 -6.48
C LEU A 80 18.95 -7.27 -7.19
N VAL A 81 18.15 -6.49 -7.93
CA VAL A 81 17.03 -7.03 -8.74
C VAL A 81 17.55 -8.01 -9.79
N LYS A 82 18.60 -7.62 -10.54
CA LYS A 82 19.21 -8.47 -11.56
C LYS A 82 19.80 -9.75 -10.95
N GLY A 83 20.51 -9.64 -9.84
CA GLY A 83 21.08 -10.79 -9.11
C GLY A 83 20.01 -11.74 -8.61
N TYR A 84 18.92 -11.20 -8.03
CA TYR A 84 17.79 -12.00 -7.57
C TYR A 84 17.07 -12.73 -8.72
N TRP A 85 16.86 -12.04 -9.85
CA TRP A 85 16.28 -12.64 -11.06
C TRP A 85 17.14 -13.80 -11.58
N LEU A 86 18.48 -13.62 -11.64
CA LEU A 86 19.39 -14.67 -12.06
C LEU A 86 19.37 -15.87 -11.09
N ALA A 87 19.36 -15.63 -9.78
CA ALA A 87 19.25 -16.67 -8.77
C ALA A 87 17.98 -17.52 -8.96
N LEU A 88 16.84 -16.85 -9.22
CA LEU A 88 15.57 -17.55 -9.49
C LEU A 88 15.65 -18.43 -10.74
N ARG A 89 16.29 -17.96 -11.82
CA ARG A 89 16.50 -18.77 -13.05
C ARG A 89 17.38 -20.00 -12.81
N LEU A 90 18.28 -19.93 -11.83
CA LEU A 90 19.13 -21.04 -11.42
C LEU A 90 18.45 -21.96 -10.36
N GLY A 91 17.15 -21.77 -10.11
CA GLY A 91 16.39 -22.56 -9.11
C GLY A 91 16.74 -22.22 -7.65
N GLN A 92 17.49 -21.14 -7.43
CA GLN A 92 17.80 -20.68 -6.08
C GLN A 92 16.68 -19.78 -5.55
N HIS A 93 16.36 -19.92 -4.26
CA HIS A 93 15.31 -19.12 -3.60
C HIS A 93 15.88 -18.38 -2.38
N PRO A 94 16.62 -17.26 -2.58
CA PRO A 94 17.18 -16.49 -1.48
C PRO A 94 16.06 -15.98 -0.57
N ARG A 95 16.24 -16.15 0.74
CA ARG A 95 15.27 -15.65 1.75
C ARG A 95 15.66 -14.26 2.21
N PHE A 96 14.65 -13.41 2.37
CA PHE A 96 14.81 -12.05 2.85
C PHE A 96 14.06 -11.87 4.18
N VAL A 97 14.53 -10.95 5.00
CA VAL A 97 13.89 -10.65 6.29
C VAL A 97 12.51 -10.03 6.06
N SER A 98 12.46 -8.96 5.26
CA SER A 98 11.22 -8.26 4.90
C SER A 98 10.77 -8.60 3.47
N HIS A 99 10.97 -7.71 2.53
CA HIS A 99 10.61 -7.92 1.12
C HIS A 99 11.79 -8.47 0.32
N ASN A 100 11.53 -9.43 -0.57
CA ASN A 100 12.49 -9.73 -1.63
C ASN A 100 12.47 -8.61 -2.70
N PRO A 101 13.47 -8.51 -3.59
CA PRO A 101 13.57 -7.42 -4.55
C PRO A 101 12.35 -7.20 -5.44
N LEU A 102 11.70 -8.27 -5.93
CA LEU A 102 10.48 -8.16 -6.74
C LEU A 102 9.27 -7.75 -5.88
N GLY A 103 9.17 -8.25 -4.65
CA GLY A 103 8.15 -7.83 -3.69
C GLY A 103 8.28 -6.35 -3.32
N ALA A 104 9.49 -5.85 -3.18
CA ALA A 104 9.74 -4.44 -2.93
C ALA A 104 9.30 -3.55 -4.11
N LEU A 105 9.60 -3.95 -5.35
CA LEU A 105 9.10 -3.27 -6.56
C LEU A 105 7.58 -3.30 -6.63
N SER A 106 6.95 -4.43 -6.32
CA SER A 106 5.49 -4.56 -6.27
C SER A 106 4.86 -3.58 -5.27
N VAL A 107 5.44 -3.46 -4.07
CA VAL A 107 4.96 -2.48 -3.06
C VAL A 107 5.07 -1.05 -3.57
N LEU A 108 6.19 -0.68 -4.20
CA LEU A 108 6.34 0.67 -4.78
C LEU A 108 5.34 0.92 -5.90
N SER A 109 5.19 -0.04 -6.83
CA SER A 109 4.22 0.08 -7.92
C SER A 109 2.80 0.22 -7.39
N MET A 110 2.41 -0.54 -6.36
CA MET A 110 1.10 -0.39 -5.71
C MET A 110 0.91 1.00 -5.12
N LEU A 111 1.92 1.55 -4.42
CA LEU A 111 1.82 2.89 -3.84
C LEU A 111 1.67 3.97 -4.93
N VAL A 112 2.44 3.86 -6.02
CA VAL A 112 2.33 4.80 -7.16
C VAL A 112 0.97 4.69 -7.84
N LEU A 113 0.49 3.48 -8.12
CA LEU A 113 -0.82 3.27 -8.74
C LEU A 113 -1.96 3.73 -7.83
N LEU A 114 -1.86 3.50 -6.51
CA LEU A 114 -2.84 4.01 -5.53
C LEU A 114 -2.88 5.53 -5.53
N LEU A 115 -1.73 6.20 -5.55
CA LEU A 115 -1.69 7.66 -5.66
C LEU A 115 -2.32 8.13 -6.97
N ALA A 116 -1.95 7.53 -8.10
CA ALA A 116 -2.53 7.88 -9.39
C ALA A 116 -4.05 7.67 -9.40
N GLN A 117 -4.54 6.55 -8.84
CA GLN A 117 -5.96 6.24 -8.73
C GLN A 117 -6.71 7.24 -7.84
N VAL A 118 -6.11 7.62 -6.70
CA VAL A 118 -6.70 8.64 -5.80
C VAL A 118 -6.73 10.01 -6.48
N PHE A 119 -5.61 10.46 -7.05
CA PHE A 119 -5.55 11.78 -7.70
C PHE A 119 -6.48 11.86 -8.91
N SER A 120 -6.57 10.81 -9.72
CA SER A 120 -7.53 10.78 -10.82
C SER A 120 -8.98 10.83 -10.33
N GLY A 121 -9.34 10.07 -9.28
CA GLY A 121 -10.68 10.12 -8.69
C GLY A 121 -11.04 11.47 -8.05
N LEU A 122 -10.05 12.21 -7.52
CA LEU A 122 -10.30 13.57 -7.02
C LEU A 122 -10.63 14.57 -8.14
N MET A 123 -10.17 14.33 -9.37
CA MET A 123 -10.39 15.16 -10.55
C MET A 123 -11.49 14.65 -11.49
N ALA A 124 -11.92 13.39 -11.31
CA ALA A 124 -12.89 12.73 -12.19
C ALA A 124 -14.28 13.37 -12.10
N ASP A 125 -15.02 13.29 -13.18
CA ASP A 125 -16.42 13.72 -13.31
C ASP A 125 -17.16 12.72 -14.20
N ASP A 126 -18.37 12.29 -13.81
CA ASP A 126 -19.20 11.38 -14.59
C ASP A 126 -20.17 12.13 -15.52
N GLU A 127 -20.09 13.47 -15.55
CA GLU A 127 -20.95 14.38 -16.36
C GLU A 127 -22.46 14.26 -16.07
N VAL A 128 -22.84 13.50 -15.04
CA VAL A 128 -24.27 13.25 -14.74
C VAL A 128 -24.64 13.69 -13.32
N SER A 129 -24.01 13.12 -12.31
CA SER A 129 -24.40 13.34 -10.91
C SER A 129 -23.23 13.45 -9.93
N VAL A 130 -22.06 12.99 -10.30
CA VAL A 130 -20.94 12.82 -9.38
C VAL A 130 -19.66 13.41 -9.92
N SER A 131 -19.13 14.42 -9.23
CA SER A 131 -17.84 15.02 -9.56
C SER A 131 -16.88 14.98 -8.38
N GLY A 132 -15.60 14.72 -8.67
CA GLY A 132 -14.52 14.77 -7.70
C GLY A 132 -14.27 16.19 -7.21
N PRO A 133 -13.79 16.35 -5.95
CA PRO A 133 -13.67 17.69 -5.35
C PRO A 133 -12.68 18.63 -6.06
N TRP A 134 -11.81 18.11 -6.93
CA TRP A 134 -10.84 18.91 -7.68
C TRP A 134 -11.20 19.11 -9.15
N SER A 135 -12.32 18.57 -9.62
CA SER A 135 -12.75 18.69 -11.02
C SER A 135 -12.86 20.16 -11.46
N SER A 136 -13.38 21.06 -10.60
CA SER A 136 -13.49 22.48 -10.87
C SER A 136 -12.16 23.28 -10.83
N TRP A 137 -11.06 22.68 -10.35
CA TRP A 137 -9.76 23.36 -10.26
C TRP A 137 -8.86 23.13 -11.47
N VAL A 138 -9.21 22.14 -12.30
CA VAL A 138 -8.39 21.75 -13.43
C VAL A 138 -9.15 21.99 -14.74
N PRO A 139 -8.45 22.22 -15.87
CA PRO A 139 -9.09 22.30 -17.18
C PRO A 139 -9.84 21.02 -17.54
N ASN A 140 -10.95 21.12 -18.29
CA ASN A 140 -11.79 19.97 -18.68
C ASN A 140 -10.99 18.82 -19.30
N GLN A 141 -9.97 19.11 -20.10
CA GLN A 141 -9.10 18.07 -20.67
C GLN A 141 -8.45 17.17 -19.62
N TRP A 142 -8.07 17.74 -18.44
CA TRP A 142 -7.51 16.95 -17.34
C TRP A 142 -8.60 16.17 -16.60
N VAL A 143 -9.82 16.71 -16.53
CA VAL A 143 -10.99 15.99 -15.98
C VAL A 143 -11.28 14.76 -16.82
N GLU A 144 -11.38 14.90 -18.14
CA GLU A 144 -11.62 13.80 -19.09
C GLU A 144 -10.55 12.70 -18.95
N TRP A 145 -9.26 13.08 -18.97
CA TRP A 145 -8.17 12.11 -18.79
C TRP A 145 -8.18 11.42 -17.42
N ALA A 146 -8.51 12.18 -16.38
CA ALA A 146 -8.60 11.64 -15.02
C ALA A 146 -9.77 10.65 -14.89
N SER A 147 -10.92 10.96 -15.47
CA SER A 147 -12.09 10.09 -15.50
C SER A 147 -11.79 8.80 -16.25
N GLU A 148 -11.25 8.90 -17.49
CA GLU A 148 -10.87 7.74 -18.29
C GLU A 148 -9.81 6.86 -17.57
N TYR A 149 -8.76 7.50 -17.02
CA TYR A 149 -7.76 6.75 -16.26
C TYR A 149 -8.38 6.06 -15.03
N HIS A 150 -9.21 6.76 -14.26
CA HIS A 150 -9.79 6.24 -13.03
C HIS A 150 -10.69 5.02 -13.29
N THR A 151 -11.53 5.10 -14.32
CA THR A 151 -12.55 4.09 -14.61
C THR A 151 -12.08 2.99 -15.55
N GLU A 152 -11.23 3.30 -16.55
CA GLU A 152 -10.90 2.36 -17.62
C GLU A 152 -9.48 1.80 -17.54
N VAL A 153 -8.56 2.48 -16.87
CA VAL A 153 -7.15 2.07 -16.86
C VAL A 153 -6.66 1.76 -15.46
N GLY A 154 -6.72 2.74 -14.56
CA GLY A 154 -6.07 2.67 -13.26
C GLY A 154 -6.65 1.58 -12.37
N GLN A 155 -7.97 1.41 -12.34
CA GLN A 155 -8.61 0.35 -11.56
C GLN A 155 -8.16 -1.05 -12.01
N PHE A 156 -8.08 -1.33 -13.32
CA PHE A 156 -7.68 -2.64 -13.81
C PHE A 156 -6.19 -2.92 -13.57
N LEU A 157 -5.33 -1.90 -13.73
CA LEU A 157 -3.92 -2.03 -13.38
C LEU A 157 -3.73 -2.33 -11.90
N LEU A 158 -4.47 -1.64 -11.02
CA LEU A 158 -4.40 -1.83 -9.58
C LEU A 158 -4.93 -3.21 -9.18
N ILE A 159 -6.10 -3.62 -9.69
CA ILE A 159 -6.68 -4.95 -9.43
C ILE A 159 -5.72 -6.05 -9.92
N GLY A 160 -5.16 -5.92 -11.12
CA GLY A 160 -4.18 -6.87 -11.66
C GLY A 160 -2.93 -6.99 -10.79
N LEU A 161 -2.40 -5.86 -10.29
CA LEU A 161 -1.22 -5.88 -9.43
C LEU A 161 -1.53 -6.45 -8.04
N VAL A 162 -2.72 -6.17 -7.48
CA VAL A 162 -3.18 -6.79 -6.22
C VAL A 162 -3.37 -8.30 -6.39
N ALA A 163 -3.96 -8.74 -7.49
CA ALA A 163 -4.10 -10.17 -7.80
C ALA A 163 -2.72 -10.84 -7.90
N LEU A 164 -1.78 -10.23 -8.61
CA LEU A 164 -0.40 -10.72 -8.71
C LEU A 164 0.28 -10.78 -7.33
N HIS A 165 0.05 -9.78 -6.47
CA HIS A 165 0.55 -9.78 -5.09
C HIS A 165 -0.01 -10.96 -4.29
N ILE A 166 -1.32 -11.20 -4.34
CA ILE A 166 -1.97 -12.33 -3.65
C ILE A 166 -1.40 -13.66 -4.16
N VAL A 167 -1.33 -13.85 -5.49
CA VAL A 167 -0.75 -15.05 -6.10
C VAL A 167 0.69 -15.26 -5.64
N SER A 168 1.51 -14.21 -5.63
CA SER A 168 2.89 -14.26 -5.14
C SER A 168 2.97 -14.72 -3.69
N VAL A 169 2.13 -14.17 -2.80
CA VAL A 169 2.06 -14.57 -1.38
C VAL A 169 1.68 -16.04 -1.24
N LEU A 170 0.69 -16.51 -2.00
CA LEU A 170 0.26 -17.92 -2.00
C LEU A 170 1.36 -18.85 -2.52
N VAL A 171 2.06 -18.48 -3.60
CA VAL A 171 3.21 -19.23 -4.12
C VAL A 171 4.32 -19.33 -3.07
N HIS A 172 4.64 -18.23 -2.38
CA HIS A 172 5.62 -18.26 -1.28
C HIS A 172 5.16 -19.20 -0.17
N ARG A 173 3.89 -19.12 0.24
CA ARG A 173 3.33 -19.95 1.31
C ARG A 173 3.34 -21.44 0.97
N PHE A 174 2.84 -21.82 -0.22
CA PHE A 174 2.56 -23.22 -0.54
C PHE A 174 3.67 -23.90 -1.34
N ALA A 175 4.34 -23.19 -2.25
CA ALA A 175 5.38 -23.78 -3.10
C ALA A 175 6.79 -23.59 -2.55
N LYS A 176 7.06 -22.46 -1.85
CA LYS A 176 8.40 -22.15 -1.32
C LYS A 176 8.55 -22.38 0.17
N ASN A 177 7.50 -22.79 0.89
CA ASN A 177 7.49 -22.94 2.35
C ASN A 177 8.03 -21.69 3.08
N ASP A 178 7.70 -20.47 2.57
CA ASP A 178 8.04 -19.19 3.18
C ASP A 178 6.75 -18.48 3.60
N ASP A 179 6.46 -18.51 4.89
CA ASP A 179 5.24 -17.94 5.44
C ASP A 179 5.34 -16.41 5.53
N LEU A 180 4.71 -15.71 4.60
CA LEU A 180 4.61 -14.25 4.58
C LEU A 180 3.36 -13.73 5.30
N ILE A 181 2.36 -14.59 5.56
CA ILE A 181 1.07 -14.21 6.13
C ILE A 181 1.17 -14.06 7.66
N SER A 182 1.76 -15.04 8.35
CA SER A 182 1.87 -15.02 9.83
C SER A 182 2.66 -13.81 10.34
N PRO A 183 3.81 -13.42 9.75
CA PRO A 183 4.50 -12.19 10.14
C PRO A 183 3.66 -10.92 9.94
N MET A 184 2.82 -10.86 8.91
CA MET A 184 1.92 -9.73 8.71
C MET A 184 0.78 -9.69 9.76
N LYS A 185 0.35 -10.84 10.30
CA LYS A 185 -0.65 -10.91 11.39
C LYS A 185 -0.05 -10.58 12.75
N HIS A 186 1.09 -11.20 13.10
CA HIS A 186 1.65 -11.16 14.45
C HIS A 186 2.85 -10.21 14.59
N GLY A 187 3.49 -9.85 13.50
CA GLY A 187 4.65 -8.97 13.43
C GLY A 187 6.00 -9.68 13.50
N ASP A 188 6.04 -10.94 13.93
CA ASP A 188 7.27 -11.67 14.23
C ASP A 188 7.59 -12.73 13.18
N LYS A 189 8.88 -12.90 12.88
CA LYS A 189 9.40 -13.95 12.00
C LYS A 189 10.51 -14.71 12.74
N ALA A 190 10.60 -16.03 12.53
CA ALA A 190 11.72 -16.84 13.05
C ALA A 190 12.98 -16.54 12.24
N LEU A 191 13.96 -15.90 12.87
CA LEU A 191 15.19 -15.39 12.24
C LEU A 191 16.38 -15.59 13.19
N PRO A 192 17.64 -15.51 12.70
CA PRO A 192 18.81 -15.52 13.56
C PRO A 192 18.74 -14.44 14.64
N ALA A 193 19.19 -14.76 15.85
CA ALA A 193 19.08 -13.88 17.03
C ALA A 193 19.76 -12.51 16.87
N ASN A 194 20.75 -12.38 15.97
CA ASN A 194 21.44 -11.14 15.65
C ASN A 194 20.71 -10.26 14.62
N THR A 195 19.52 -10.68 14.15
CA THR A 195 18.74 -9.88 13.20
C THR A 195 18.15 -8.65 13.87
N GLN A 196 18.30 -7.47 13.25
CA GLN A 196 17.74 -6.22 13.74
C GLN A 196 16.23 -6.29 13.84
N ALA A 197 15.67 -5.98 15.01
CA ALA A 197 14.23 -5.91 15.22
C ALA A 197 13.66 -4.52 14.88
N SER A 198 12.44 -4.45 14.37
CA SER A 198 11.69 -3.19 14.26
C SER A 198 11.23 -2.71 15.65
N ALA A 199 11.34 -1.42 15.90
CA ALA A 199 10.78 -0.81 17.10
C ALA A 199 9.24 -0.83 17.02
N ASP A 200 8.60 -1.44 18.02
CA ASP A 200 7.14 -1.51 18.15
C ASP A 200 6.71 -1.21 19.60
N THR A 201 7.14 -0.06 20.09
CA THR A 201 6.88 0.43 21.45
C THR A 201 5.63 1.30 21.47
N TRP A 202 5.11 1.59 22.66
CA TRP A 202 3.99 2.53 22.80
C TRP A 202 4.31 3.91 22.20
N ARG A 203 5.56 4.39 22.33
CA ARG A 203 6.01 5.67 21.75
C ARG A 203 5.95 5.67 20.22
N THR A 204 6.41 4.60 19.57
CA THR A 204 6.33 4.46 18.11
C THR A 204 4.89 4.36 17.64
N ARG A 205 4.00 3.71 18.40
CA ARG A 205 2.57 3.60 18.10
C ARG A 205 1.85 4.95 18.25
N CYS A 206 2.15 5.72 19.31
CA CYS A 206 1.63 7.08 19.47
C CYS A 206 2.11 8.00 18.33
N LEU A 207 3.41 7.96 17.98
CA LEU A 207 3.92 8.71 16.84
C LEU A 207 3.20 8.35 15.54
N ALA A 208 2.98 7.06 15.27
CA ALA A 208 2.25 6.60 14.10
C ALA A 208 0.80 7.14 14.06
N LEU A 209 0.12 7.12 15.20
CA LEU A 209 -1.23 7.68 15.31
C LEU A 209 -1.24 9.18 15.01
N LEU A 210 -0.28 9.95 15.56
CA LEU A 210 -0.17 11.39 15.30
C LEU A 210 0.10 11.66 13.82
N ILE A 211 0.98 10.91 13.18
CA ILE A 211 1.26 11.04 11.74
C ILE A 211 0.02 10.71 10.92
N TRP A 212 -0.70 9.63 11.27
CA TRP A 212 -1.92 9.26 10.55
C TRP A 212 -3.01 10.32 10.69
N LEU A 213 -3.22 10.85 11.90
CA LEU A 213 -4.16 11.94 12.13
C LEU A 213 -3.77 13.22 11.37
N ALA A 214 -2.48 13.54 11.30
CA ALA A 214 -1.98 14.67 10.51
C ALA A 214 -2.24 14.46 9.00
N CYS A 215 -1.99 13.24 8.47
CA CYS A 215 -2.31 12.89 7.08
C CYS A 215 -3.82 12.97 6.81
N ALA A 216 -4.66 12.44 7.71
CA ALA A 216 -6.11 12.50 7.58
C ALA A 216 -6.62 13.95 7.61
N PHE A 217 -6.06 14.79 8.48
CA PHE A 217 -6.38 16.21 8.53
C PHE A 217 -5.95 16.96 7.26
N ALA A 218 -4.76 16.63 6.73
CA ALA A 218 -4.30 17.21 5.45
C ALA A 218 -5.25 16.83 4.30
N VAL A 219 -5.68 15.57 4.21
CA VAL A 219 -6.67 15.14 3.21
C VAL A 219 -8.00 15.86 3.40
N TYR A 220 -8.49 15.98 4.63
CA TYR A 220 -9.69 16.72 4.95
C TYR A 220 -9.61 18.18 4.44
N LEU A 221 -8.50 18.87 4.71
CA LEU A 221 -8.29 20.22 4.20
C LEU A 221 -8.25 20.27 2.67
N CYS A 222 -7.54 19.33 2.03
CA CYS A 222 -7.47 19.26 0.56
C CYS A 222 -8.85 19.08 -0.09
N VAL A 223 -9.76 18.37 0.56
CA VAL A 223 -11.14 18.17 0.08
C VAL A 223 -12.04 19.36 0.42
N ARG A 224 -11.92 19.93 1.64
CA ARG A 224 -12.80 21.02 2.09
C ARG A 224 -12.48 22.37 1.48
N LEU A 225 -11.22 22.61 1.11
CA LEU A 225 -10.81 23.87 0.49
C LEU A 225 -11.09 23.90 -1.03
N SER A 226 -11.58 22.79 -1.60
CA SER A 226 -12.04 22.79 -2.98
C SER A 226 -13.32 23.63 -3.10
N PRO A 227 -13.42 24.55 -4.07
CA PRO A 227 -14.67 25.24 -4.36
C PRO A 227 -15.70 24.20 -4.82
N LEU A 228 -16.86 24.25 -4.16
CA LEU A 228 -18.06 23.55 -4.60
C LEU A 228 -18.59 24.22 -5.87
#